data_384d5a024b5157c529f0b97de191c00f
#
_entry.id   384d5a024b5157c529f0b97de191c00f
#
_cell.length_a   1.000
_cell.length_b   1.000
_cell.length_c   1.000
_cell.angle_alpha   90.00
_cell.angle_beta   90.00
_cell.angle_gamma   90.00
#
_symmetry.space_group_name_H-M   'P 1'
#
loop_
_entity.id
_entity.type
_entity.pdbx_description
1 polymer ?
#
loop_
_entity_poly.entity_id
_entity_poly.type
_entity_poly.pdbx_seq_one_letter_code
_entity_poly.pdbx_strand_id
1 'polypeptide(L)'
;VTDLSTFIAGLPKVELHVHHVGSASPHAVAELAARHEGRSPVPADPDALADYFAFRDFAHFIEVYLSVVDLIRDPEDVWILTHEVARELARQQVRYAELTVTPYSHVSRGIPAPAFCEAIEDARRRAEADFGIALRWCFD
;
A
#
# COMPACT_ATOMS: atom_id res chain seq x y z
N VAL A 1 5.74 28.15 22.14
CA VAL A 1 6.66 26.98 22.07
C VAL A 1 5.92 25.88 21.35
N THR A 2 6.39 25.48 20.19
CA THR A 2 5.80 24.36 19.43
C THR A 2 6.00 23.08 20.24
N ASP A 3 4.92 22.33 20.45
CA ASP A 3 5.00 21.02 21.11
C ASP A 3 5.86 20.05 20.27
N LEU A 4 6.62 19.20 20.96
CA LEU A 4 7.54 18.24 20.32
C LEU A 4 6.83 17.34 19.32
N SER A 5 5.60 16.89 19.62
CA SER A 5 4.79 16.06 18.73
C SER A 5 4.45 16.78 17.44
N THR A 6 4.04 18.05 17.52
CA THR A 6 3.76 18.91 16.38
C THR A 6 5.03 19.14 15.54
N PHE A 7 6.17 19.35 16.20
CA PHE A 7 7.45 19.51 15.53
C PHE A 7 7.83 18.24 14.75
N ILE A 8 7.77 17.07 15.39
CA ILE A 8 8.08 15.77 14.76
C ILE A 8 7.11 15.48 13.59
N ALA A 9 5.82 15.76 13.78
CA ALA A 9 4.83 15.55 12.71
C ALA A 9 5.12 16.41 11.47
N GLY A 10 5.64 17.62 11.65
CA GLY A 10 5.97 18.55 10.57
C GLY A 10 7.33 18.31 9.90
N LEU A 11 8.20 17.47 10.46
CA LEU A 11 9.51 17.20 9.87
C LEU A 11 9.38 16.45 8.54
N PRO A 12 10.13 16.85 7.49
CA PRO A 12 10.27 16.02 6.30
C PRO A 12 11.01 14.72 6.64
N LYS A 13 10.52 13.61 6.11
CA LYS A 13 11.01 12.26 6.42
C LYS A 13 11.41 11.53 5.14
N VAL A 14 12.21 10.49 5.32
CA VAL A 14 12.62 9.54 4.28
C VAL A 14 12.36 8.12 4.79
N GLU A 15 11.80 7.27 3.95
CA GLU A 15 11.59 5.84 4.21
C GLU A 15 12.42 5.01 3.25
N LEU A 16 13.33 4.17 3.76
CA LEU A 16 14.27 3.41 2.93
C LEU A 16 13.92 1.92 2.81
N HIS A 17 12.90 1.45 3.50
CA HIS A 17 12.47 0.05 3.45
C HIS A 17 10.99 -0.05 3.81
N VAL A 18 10.14 0.05 2.81
CA VAL A 18 8.68 0.00 2.98
C VAL A 18 8.11 -1.06 2.06
N HIS A 19 7.49 -2.10 2.61
CA HIS A 19 6.84 -3.14 1.80
C HIS A 19 5.57 -2.60 1.15
N HIS A 20 5.48 -2.71 -0.16
CA HIS A 20 4.41 -2.13 -0.98
C HIS A 20 3.01 -2.55 -0.49
N VAL A 21 2.72 -3.86 -0.45
CA VAL A 21 1.41 -4.35 0.04
C VAL A 21 1.27 -4.16 1.55
N GLY A 22 2.33 -4.41 2.31
CA GLY A 22 2.32 -4.33 3.78
C GLY A 22 2.09 -2.92 4.33
N SER A 23 2.23 -1.90 3.50
CA SER A 23 2.03 -0.49 3.87
C SER A 23 0.68 0.07 3.41
N ALA A 24 -0.20 -0.79 2.87
CA ALA A 24 -1.55 -0.40 2.52
C ALA A 24 -2.30 0.09 3.77
N SER A 25 -2.82 1.30 3.72
CA SER A 25 -3.65 1.84 4.80
C SER A 25 -4.99 1.08 4.88
N PRO A 26 -5.68 1.09 6.03
CA PRO A 26 -7.03 0.52 6.13
C PRO A 26 -7.99 1.08 5.08
N HIS A 27 -7.83 2.35 4.70
CA HIS A 27 -8.62 2.96 3.64
C HIS A 27 -8.36 2.32 2.27
N ALA A 28 -7.08 2.16 1.90
CA ALA A 28 -6.71 1.49 0.65
C ALA A 28 -7.22 0.05 0.60
N VAL A 29 -7.08 -0.69 1.72
CA VAL A 29 -7.57 -2.07 1.82
C VAL A 29 -9.10 -2.13 1.71
N ALA A 30 -9.84 -1.20 2.34
CA ALA A 30 -11.30 -1.13 2.22
C ALA A 30 -11.73 -0.88 0.77
N GLU A 31 -11.07 0.04 0.07
CA GLU A 31 -11.34 0.33 -1.34
C GLU A 31 -11.13 -0.90 -2.22
N LEU A 32 -9.99 -1.57 -2.07
CA LEU A 32 -9.67 -2.80 -2.81
C LEU A 32 -10.66 -3.93 -2.48
N ALA A 33 -11.04 -4.10 -1.21
CA ALA A 33 -12.00 -5.11 -0.80
C ALA A 33 -13.40 -4.83 -1.40
N ALA A 34 -13.83 -3.57 -1.45
CA ALA A 34 -15.10 -3.18 -2.07
C ALA A 34 -15.13 -3.46 -3.58
N ARG A 35 -14.00 -3.30 -4.29
CA ARG A 35 -13.89 -3.67 -5.72
C ARG A 35 -14.10 -5.17 -5.96
N HIS A 36 -13.78 -5.99 -4.98
CA HIS A 36 -13.83 -7.46 -5.07
C HIS A 36 -14.81 -8.07 -4.07
N GLU A 37 -15.92 -7.39 -3.80
CA GLU A 37 -16.94 -7.82 -2.84
C GLU A 37 -17.37 -9.28 -3.09
N GLY A 38 -17.44 -10.08 -2.01
CA GLY A 38 -17.79 -11.49 -2.05
C GLY A 38 -16.70 -12.43 -2.58
N ARG A 39 -15.52 -11.92 -2.93
CA ARG A 39 -14.37 -12.72 -3.46
C ARG A 39 -13.20 -12.82 -2.50
N SER A 40 -13.24 -12.14 -1.36
CA SER A 40 -12.18 -12.09 -0.36
C SER A 40 -12.78 -12.14 1.05
N PRO A 41 -12.08 -12.73 2.03
CA PRO A 41 -12.46 -12.64 3.44
C PRO A 41 -12.20 -11.25 4.05
N VAL A 42 -11.47 -10.37 3.36
CA VAL A 42 -11.12 -9.04 3.84
C VAL A 42 -12.37 -8.17 3.86
N PRO A 43 -12.75 -7.60 5.02
CA PRO A 43 -13.91 -6.74 5.09
C PRO A 43 -13.66 -5.41 4.36
N ALA A 44 -14.70 -4.90 3.70
CA ALA A 44 -14.68 -3.57 3.08
C ALA A 44 -15.09 -2.46 4.08
N ASP A 45 -15.64 -2.82 5.22
CA ASP A 45 -16.03 -1.87 6.27
C ASP A 45 -14.80 -1.47 7.10
N PRO A 46 -14.49 -0.16 7.23
CA PRO A 46 -13.32 0.31 7.98
C PRO A 46 -13.30 -0.08 9.45
N ASP A 47 -14.47 -0.15 10.11
CA ASP A 47 -14.55 -0.55 11.52
C ASP A 47 -14.23 -2.05 11.69
N ALA A 48 -14.72 -2.89 10.78
CA ALA A 48 -14.40 -4.31 10.76
C ALA A 48 -12.93 -4.59 10.41
N LEU A 49 -12.28 -3.73 9.62
CA LEU A 49 -10.85 -3.82 9.31
C LEU A 49 -9.96 -3.63 10.54
N ALA A 50 -10.35 -2.79 11.50
CA ALA A 50 -9.59 -2.60 12.74
C ALA A 50 -9.46 -3.92 13.52
N ASP A 51 -10.56 -4.65 13.64
CA ASP A 51 -10.57 -5.98 14.28
C ASP A 51 -9.83 -7.02 13.43
N TYR A 52 -9.98 -6.96 12.11
CA TYR A 52 -9.32 -7.86 11.17
C TYR A 52 -7.80 -7.76 11.23
N PHE A 53 -7.25 -6.56 11.45
CA PHE A 53 -5.82 -6.30 11.62
C PHE A 53 -5.32 -6.46 13.05
N ALA A 54 -6.17 -6.90 13.99
CA ALA A 54 -5.74 -7.25 15.34
C ALA A 54 -5.03 -8.62 15.35
N PHE A 55 -3.74 -8.64 15.06
CA PHE A 55 -2.97 -9.87 14.93
C PHE A 55 -2.78 -10.56 16.28
N ARG A 56 -3.04 -11.86 16.35
CA ARG A 56 -2.85 -12.70 17.54
C ARG A 56 -1.42 -13.20 17.69
N ASP A 57 -0.81 -13.53 16.56
CA ASP A 57 0.55 -14.07 16.44
C ASP A 57 1.07 -13.88 15.00
N PHE A 58 2.31 -14.31 14.75
CA PHE A 58 2.93 -14.15 13.43
C PHE A 58 2.24 -14.99 12.35
N ALA A 59 1.75 -16.17 12.66
CA ALA A 59 1.03 -17.00 11.69
C ALA A 59 -0.26 -16.32 11.22
N HIS A 60 -1.03 -15.77 12.16
CA HIS A 60 -2.22 -14.98 11.86
C HIS A 60 -1.90 -13.72 11.06
N PHE A 61 -0.80 -13.03 11.38
CA PHE A 61 -0.32 -11.91 10.57
C PHE A 61 -0.10 -12.32 9.11
N ILE A 62 0.57 -13.46 8.86
CA ILE A 62 0.82 -13.97 7.50
C ILE A 62 -0.50 -14.31 6.78
N GLU A 63 -1.45 -14.93 7.47
CA GLU A 63 -2.78 -15.22 6.89
C GLU A 63 -3.48 -13.95 6.44
N VAL A 64 -3.54 -12.94 7.30
CA VAL A 64 -4.14 -11.63 6.99
C VAL A 64 -3.37 -10.92 5.86
N TYR A 65 -2.04 -10.90 5.91
CA TYR A 65 -1.20 -10.31 4.87
C TYR A 65 -1.48 -10.94 3.49
N LEU A 66 -1.51 -12.27 3.41
CA LEU A 66 -1.77 -12.98 2.16
C LEU A 66 -3.18 -12.70 1.64
N SER A 67 -4.17 -12.53 2.51
CA SER A 67 -5.53 -12.18 2.10
C SER A 67 -5.60 -10.76 1.50
N VAL A 68 -4.78 -9.82 1.99
CA VAL A 68 -4.65 -8.49 1.38
C VAL A 68 -3.92 -8.57 0.03
N VAL A 69 -2.85 -9.38 -0.07
CA VAL A 69 -2.19 -9.65 -1.37
C VAL A 69 -3.18 -10.20 -2.40
N ASP A 70 -4.13 -11.04 -1.98
CA ASP A 70 -5.15 -11.64 -2.86
C ASP A 70 -6.23 -10.65 -3.32
N LEU A 71 -6.30 -9.44 -2.76
CA LEU A 71 -7.13 -8.35 -3.28
C LEU A 71 -6.56 -7.73 -4.56
N ILE A 72 -5.25 -7.88 -4.79
CA ILE A 72 -4.58 -7.28 -5.95
C ILE A 72 -4.70 -8.24 -7.14
N ARG A 73 -5.71 -8.02 -8.01
CA ARG A 73 -6.15 -8.97 -9.04
C ARG A 73 -5.95 -8.46 -10.47
N ASP A 74 -5.86 -7.16 -10.64
CA ASP A 74 -5.70 -6.51 -11.93
C ASP A 74 -4.75 -5.30 -11.86
N PRO A 75 -4.36 -4.71 -13.00
CA PRO A 75 -3.47 -3.54 -13.01
C PRO A 75 -4.05 -2.32 -12.31
N GLU A 76 -5.37 -2.16 -12.27
CA GLU A 76 -6.03 -1.05 -11.58
C GLU A 76 -5.86 -1.17 -10.06
N ASP A 77 -5.97 -2.39 -9.50
CA ASP A 77 -5.70 -2.64 -8.09
C ASP A 77 -4.24 -2.30 -7.72
N VAL A 78 -3.30 -2.66 -8.59
CA VAL A 78 -1.88 -2.31 -8.43
C VAL A 78 -1.69 -0.79 -8.42
N TRP A 79 -2.36 -0.10 -9.32
CA TRP A 79 -2.32 1.36 -9.41
C TRP A 79 -2.90 2.01 -8.15
N ILE A 80 -4.09 1.59 -7.72
CA ILE A 80 -4.76 2.09 -6.51
C ILE A 80 -3.87 1.90 -5.29
N LEU A 81 -3.37 0.67 -5.07
CA LEU A 81 -2.47 0.38 -3.96
C LEU A 81 -1.26 1.32 -3.93
N THR A 82 -0.58 1.45 -5.07
CA THR A 82 0.63 2.27 -5.18
C THR A 82 0.35 3.75 -4.88
N HIS A 83 -0.71 4.29 -5.46
CA HIS A 83 -1.10 5.68 -5.28
C HIS A 83 -1.51 5.98 -3.84
N GLU A 84 -2.28 5.07 -3.22
CA GLU A 84 -2.74 5.21 -1.84
C GLU A 84 -1.61 5.08 -0.81
N VAL A 85 -0.66 4.16 -1.02
CA VAL A 85 0.55 4.07 -0.20
C VAL A 85 1.35 5.37 -0.28
N ALA A 86 1.53 5.92 -1.48
CA ALA A 86 2.21 7.19 -1.67
C ALA A 86 1.48 8.35 -0.97
N ARG A 87 0.15 8.39 -1.06
CA ARG A 87 -0.68 9.40 -0.40
C ARG A 87 -0.51 9.38 1.12
N GLU A 88 -0.55 8.19 1.72
CA GLU A 88 -0.40 8.03 3.17
C GLU A 88 1.01 8.43 3.64
N LEU A 89 2.06 8.03 2.92
CA LEU A 89 3.44 8.45 3.20
C LEU A 89 3.60 9.97 3.10
N ALA A 90 3.07 10.59 2.05
CA ALA A 90 3.14 12.04 1.86
C ALA A 90 2.40 12.79 2.97
N ARG A 91 1.26 12.28 3.44
CA ARG A 91 0.50 12.82 4.56
C ARG A 91 1.30 12.84 5.85
N GLN A 92 2.22 11.89 6.04
CA GLN A 92 3.16 11.80 7.16
C GLN A 92 4.45 12.62 6.94
N GLN A 93 4.48 13.49 5.94
CA GLN A 93 5.63 14.31 5.55
C GLN A 93 6.83 13.50 5.02
N VAL A 94 6.60 12.30 4.51
CA VAL A 94 7.61 11.54 3.76
C VAL A 94 7.79 12.18 2.38
N ARG A 95 9.02 12.51 2.01
CA ARG A 95 9.39 13.16 0.75
C ARG A 95 10.08 12.23 -0.24
N TYR A 96 10.60 11.14 0.27
CA TYR A 96 11.24 10.08 -0.51
C TYR A 96 10.97 8.74 0.14
N ALA A 97 10.61 7.73 -0.66
CA ALA A 97 10.45 6.36 -0.17
C ALA A 97 10.97 5.33 -1.17
N GLU A 98 11.60 4.27 -0.63
CA GLU A 98 11.97 3.07 -1.37
C GLU A 98 10.96 1.96 -1.04
N LEU A 99 10.12 1.61 -2.03
CA LEU A 99 9.11 0.58 -1.89
C LEU A 99 9.67 -0.78 -2.32
N THR A 100 9.68 -1.73 -1.39
CA THR A 100 10.02 -3.13 -1.68
C THR A 100 8.81 -3.80 -2.31
N VAL A 101 8.98 -4.29 -3.52
CA VAL A 101 7.93 -4.85 -4.36
C VAL A 101 8.33 -6.25 -4.79
N THR A 102 7.44 -7.22 -4.59
CA THR A 102 7.59 -8.62 -5.05
C THR A 102 6.69 -8.85 -6.28
N PRO A 103 7.16 -8.55 -7.52
CA PRO A 103 6.32 -8.67 -8.72
C PRO A 103 5.78 -10.09 -8.93
N TYR A 104 6.56 -11.10 -8.53
CA TYR A 104 6.16 -12.51 -8.65
C TYR A 104 4.83 -12.80 -7.94
N SER A 105 4.58 -12.16 -6.79
CA SER A 105 3.34 -12.35 -6.03
C SER A 105 2.08 -11.98 -6.84
N HIS A 106 2.19 -11.02 -7.73
CA HIS A 106 1.09 -10.54 -8.57
C HIS A 106 1.03 -11.23 -9.93
N VAL A 107 2.20 -11.44 -10.55
CA VAL A 107 2.30 -12.10 -11.85
C VAL A 107 1.85 -13.56 -11.76
N SER A 108 2.23 -14.28 -10.71
CA SER A 108 1.79 -15.68 -10.48
C SER A 108 0.28 -15.79 -10.23
N ARG A 109 -0.38 -14.70 -9.85
CA ARG A 109 -1.85 -14.60 -9.69
C ARG A 109 -2.58 -14.14 -10.96
N GLY A 110 -1.86 -13.93 -12.06
CA GLY A 110 -2.45 -13.69 -13.37
C GLY A 110 -2.36 -12.25 -13.90
N ILE A 111 -1.72 -11.32 -13.17
CA ILE A 111 -1.46 -9.97 -13.69
C ILE A 111 -0.27 -10.06 -14.67
N PRO A 112 -0.44 -9.70 -15.96
CA PRO A 112 0.68 -9.72 -16.90
C PRO A 112 1.82 -8.80 -16.45
N ALA A 113 3.07 -9.28 -16.48
CA ALA A 113 4.22 -8.51 -16.01
C ALA A 113 4.35 -7.11 -16.65
N PRO A 114 4.16 -6.93 -17.96
CA PRO A 114 4.17 -5.59 -18.55
C PRO A 114 3.09 -4.67 -17.97
N ALA A 115 1.86 -5.17 -17.80
CA ALA A 115 0.75 -4.39 -17.23
C ALA A 115 0.98 -4.02 -15.75
N PHE A 116 1.60 -4.93 -14.99
CA PHE A 116 2.04 -4.63 -13.62
C PHE A 116 3.06 -3.49 -13.59
N CYS A 117 4.10 -3.56 -14.44
CA CYS A 117 5.13 -2.52 -14.52
C CYS A 117 4.55 -1.16 -14.97
N GLU A 118 3.64 -1.16 -15.93
CA GLU A 118 2.96 0.06 -16.38
C GLU A 118 2.13 0.68 -15.24
N ALA A 119 1.38 -0.14 -14.49
CA ALA A 119 0.53 0.32 -13.39
C ALA A 119 1.34 0.95 -12.25
N ILE A 120 2.41 0.29 -11.79
CA ILE A 120 3.23 0.86 -10.70
C ILE A 120 3.94 2.15 -11.14
N GLU A 121 4.40 2.21 -12.39
CA GLU A 121 5.12 3.37 -12.91
C GLU A 121 4.18 4.56 -13.19
N ASP A 122 2.99 4.30 -13.67
CA ASP A 122 1.98 5.34 -13.85
C ASP A 122 1.50 5.90 -12.51
N ALA A 123 1.21 5.03 -11.53
CA ALA A 123 0.85 5.43 -10.18
C ALA A 123 1.97 6.23 -9.50
N ARG A 124 3.25 5.83 -9.67
CA ARG A 124 4.41 6.59 -9.18
C ARG A 124 4.43 8.01 -9.73
N ARG A 125 4.32 8.16 -11.06
CA ARG A 125 4.32 9.48 -11.72
C ARG A 125 3.15 10.34 -11.24
N ARG A 126 1.99 9.73 -11.10
CA ARG A 126 0.79 10.42 -10.62
C ARG A 126 0.94 10.87 -9.17
N ALA A 127 1.46 10.01 -8.30
CA ALA A 127 1.71 10.33 -6.89
C ALA A 127 2.76 11.44 -6.72
N GLU A 128 3.81 11.45 -7.55
CA GLU A 128 4.81 12.53 -7.55
C GLU A 128 4.17 13.87 -7.92
N ALA A 129 3.27 13.89 -8.91
CA ALA A 129 2.56 15.09 -9.33
C ALA A 129 1.53 15.55 -8.27
N ASP A 130 0.78 14.64 -7.66
CA ASP A 130 -0.30 14.95 -6.73
C ASP A 130 0.21 15.32 -5.33
N PHE A 131 1.26 14.65 -4.85
CA PHE A 131 1.69 14.68 -3.45
C PHE A 131 3.12 15.21 -3.24
N GLY A 132 3.92 15.33 -4.30
CA GLY A 132 5.31 15.77 -4.22
C GLY A 132 6.23 14.78 -3.49
N ILE A 133 5.91 13.49 -3.51
CA ILE A 133 6.72 12.40 -2.95
C ILE A 133 7.50 11.70 -4.06
N ALA A 134 8.81 11.51 -3.88
CA ALA A 134 9.62 10.72 -4.79
C ALA A 134 9.62 9.25 -4.38
N LEU A 135 9.11 8.36 -5.23
CA LEU A 135 9.13 6.92 -5.02
C LEU A 135 10.23 6.25 -5.84
N ARG A 136 10.84 5.23 -5.26
CA ARG A 136 11.78 4.33 -5.94
C ARG A 136 11.41 2.88 -5.63
N TRP A 137 11.79 1.99 -6.53
CA TRP A 137 11.48 0.57 -6.43
C TRP A 137 12.69 -0.23 -5.96
N CYS A 138 12.47 -1.11 -5.02
CA CYS A 138 13.37 -2.19 -4.65
C CYS A 138 12.64 -3.51 -4.97
N PHE A 139 13.06 -4.21 -6.02
CA PHE A 139 12.45 -5.48 -6.41
C PHE A 139 13.14 -6.65 -5.71
N ASP A 140 12.37 -7.57 -5.14
CA ASP A 140 12.81 -8.78 -4.46
C ASP A 140 12.18 -10.07 -5.05
#